data_e0ee6908be1981a6cc526913d361f1ce
#
_entry.id   e0ee6908be1981a6cc526913d361f1ce
#
_cell.length_a   1.000
_cell.length_b   1.000
_cell.length_c   1.000
_cell.angle_alpha   90.00
_cell.angle_beta   90.00
_cell.angle_gamma   90.00
#
_symmetry.space_group_name_H-M   'P 1'
#
loop_
_entity.id
_entity.type
_entity.pdbx_description
1 polymer ?
#
loop_
_entity_poly.entity_id
_entity_poly.type
_entity_poly.pdbx_seq_one_letter_code
_entity_poly.pdbx_strand_id
1 'polypeptide(L)'
;VDLQRFFDGTDPSLVIKDLAELGNIDNRDAVYIYPEGILPSINLNEIQDYSLVFKNYFQDNHKIIVGITRNKEAEIFNSMALLDNNLRLISVYDKNKLVPFGEYLPFENFFKNYGFKKITQGYQSFSKANERSLISLNNLRFLPLICYEIIYSGSLFKNSENYDFIINISEDGWFGESIGIDQHFFHSIFRSIEEGKNIIRSANNGISAYIDSKGQIIKKIE
;
A
#
# COMPACT_ATOMS: atom_id res chain seq x y z
N VAL A 1 -7.48 5.81 -9.66
CA VAL A 1 -8.34 4.69 -10.09
C VAL A 1 -9.64 4.76 -9.27
N ASP A 2 -10.77 4.75 -9.97
CA ASP A 2 -12.09 4.75 -9.30
C ASP A 2 -12.38 3.37 -8.71
N LEU A 3 -12.23 3.25 -7.39
CA LEU A 3 -12.49 1.99 -6.67
C LEU A 3 -13.99 1.60 -6.70
N GLN A 4 -14.90 2.52 -7.00
CA GLN A 4 -16.33 2.23 -7.15
C GLN A 4 -16.57 1.16 -8.22
N ARG A 5 -15.76 1.15 -9.28
CA ARG A 5 -15.82 0.15 -10.36
C ARG A 5 -15.69 -1.29 -9.85
N PHE A 6 -14.91 -1.52 -8.78
CA PHE A 6 -14.73 -2.86 -8.23
C PHE A 6 -15.94 -3.39 -7.51
N PHE A 7 -16.68 -2.51 -6.83
CA PHE A 7 -17.92 -2.89 -6.17
C PHE A 7 -19.02 -3.20 -7.17
N ASP A 8 -18.89 -2.67 -8.40
CA ASP A 8 -19.82 -2.89 -9.51
C ASP A 8 -19.48 -4.16 -10.33
N GLY A 9 -18.53 -4.98 -9.88
CA GLY A 9 -18.15 -6.26 -10.52
C GLY A 9 -17.30 -6.10 -11.78
N THR A 10 -16.50 -5.05 -11.87
CA THR A 10 -15.57 -4.85 -12.99
C THR A 10 -14.52 -5.97 -13.04
N ASP A 11 -14.26 -6.50 -14.23
CA ASP A 11 -13.22 -7.51 -14.46
C ASP A 11 -11.85 -6.97 -14.00
N PRO A 12 -11.16 -7.64 -13.07
CA PRO A 12 -9.84 -7.24 -12.62
C PRO A 12 -8.81 -7.03 -13.75
N SER A 13 -8.97 -7.73 -14.86
CA SER A 13 -8.09 -7.57 -16.03
C SER A 13 -8.15 -6.15 -16.62
N LEU A 14 -9.30 -5.48 -16.56
CA LEU A 14 -9.45 -4.10 -17.03
C LEU A 14 -8.70 -3.14 -16.10
N VAL A 15 -8.73 -3.40 -14.80
CA VAL A 15 -8.01 -2.58 -13.83
C VAL A 15 -6.50 -2.72 -14.01
N ILE A 16 -6.02 -3.93 -14.23
CA ILE A 16 -4.59 -4.19 -14.52
C ILE A 16 -4.17 -3.43 -15.78
N LYS A 17 -5.00 -3.40 -16.81
CA LYS A 17 -4.77 -2.60 -18.01
C LYS A 17 -4.67 -1.12 -17.67
N ASP A 18 -5.64 -0.57 -16.94
CA ASP A 18 -5.65 0.85 -16.54
C ASP A 18 -4.39 1.20 -15.73
N LEU A 19 -3.98 0.34 -14.81
CA LEU A 19 -2.75 0.50 -14.02
C LEU A 19 -1.49 0.53 -14.91
N ALA A 20 -1.45 -0.33 -15.92
CA ALA A 20 -0.34 -0.38 -16.87
C ALA A 20 -0.27 0.90 -17.71
N GLU A 21 -1.41 1.38 -18.20
CA GLU A 21 -1.50 2.63 -18.95
C GLU A 21 -1.09 3.84 -18.10
N LEU A 22 -1.56 3.93 -16.86
CA LEU A 22 -1.14 4.98 -15.91
C LEU A 22 0.34 4.94 -15.59
N GLY A 23 0.93 3.75 -15.51
CA GLY A 23 2.35 3.55 -15.23
C GLY A 23 3.26 3.99 -16.37
N ASN A 24 2.72 4.26 -17.58
CA ASN A 24 3.49 4.59 -18.77
C ASN A 24 4.68 3.64 -18.95
N ILE A 25 4.38 2.34 -18.97
CA ILE A 25 5.37 1.27 -18.92
C ILE A 25 6.25 1.30 -20.17
N ASP A 26 7.56 1.30 -19.97
CA ASP A 26 8.57 1.27 -21.02
C ASP A 26 9.61 0.15 -20.80
N ASN A 27 10.63 0.07 -21.65
CA ASN A 27 11.62 -1.02 -21.64
C ASN A 27 12.77 -0.82 -20.61
N ARG A 28 12.73 0.24 -19.79
CA ARG A 28 13.78 0.51 -18.81
C ARG A 28 13.61 -0.37 -17.58
N ASP A 29 14.70 -0.67 -16.88
CA ASP A 29 14.63 -1.28 -15.57
C ASP A 29 13.80 -0.39 -14.64
N ALA A 30 12.71 -0.90 -14.11
CA ALA A 30 11.78 -0.11 -13.33
C ALA A 30 11.09 -0.91 -12.21
N VAL A 31 10.69 -0.17 -11.17
CA VAL A 31 9.80 -0.64 -10.12
C VAL A 31 8.53 0.21 -10.17
N TYR A 32 7.41 -0.42 -10.49
CA TYR A 32 6.11 0.22 -10.52
C TYR A 32 5.46 0.10 -9.16
N ILE A 33 5.13 1.24 -8.54
CA ILE A 33 4.58 1.29 -7.18
C ILE A 33 3.12 1.73 -7.27
N TYR A 34 2.23 0.80 -6.96
CA TYR A 34 0.80 1.03 -6.95
C TYR A 34 0.28 1.26 -5.53
N PRO A 35 -0.81 2.04 -5.38
CA PRO A 35 -1.37 2.37 -4.08
C PRO A 35 -1.91 1.18 -3.28
N GLU A 36 -2.33 1.46 -2.05
CA GLU A 36 -3.06 0.55 -1.18
C GLU A 36 -4.42 0.17 -1.80
N GLY A 37 -4.81 -1.10 -1.68
CA GLY A 37 -6.14 -1.59 -2.02
C GLY A 37 -6.54 -1.44 -3.49
N ILE A 38 -5.57 -1.30 -4.38
CA ILE A 38 -5.83 -1.03 -5.81
C ILE A 38 -6.43 -2.22 -6.56
N LEU A 39 -6.35 -3.41 -5.98
CA LEU A 39 -6.92 -4.65 -6.50
C LEU A 39 -7.84 -5.28 -5.43
N PRO A 40 -8.96 -4.64 -5.06
CA PRO A 40 -9.75 -5.05 -3.91
C PRO A 40 -10.44 -6.41 -4.07
N SER A 41 -10.65 -6.85 -5.30
CA SER A 41 -11.28 -8.15 -5.62
C SER A 41 -10.28 -9.29 -5.78
N ILE A 42 -8.97 -9.01 -5.66
CA ILE A 42 -7.91 -10.00 -5.82
C ILE A 42 -7.17 -10.17 -4.50
N ASN A 43 -7.04 -11.42 -4.07
CA ASN A 43 -6.18 -11.77 -2.96
C ASN A 43 -4.77 -12.11 -3.45
N LEU A 44 -3.74 -11.83 -2.63
CA LEU A 44 -2.36 -12.15 -2.99
C LEU A 44 -2.16 -13.63 -3.35
N ASN A 45 -2.94 -14.53 -2.74
CA ASN A 45 -2.87 -15.96 -3.01
C ASN A 45 -3.37 -16.32 -4.42
N GLU A 46 -4.20 -15.46 -5.02
CA GLU A 46 -4.85 -15.65 -6.32
C GLU A 46 -4.23 -14.80 -7.44
N ILE A 47 -3.30 -13.89 -7.07
CA ILE A 47 -2.77 -12.90 -8.02
C ILE A 47 -2.08 -13.53 -9.23
N GLN A 48 -1.53 -14.73 -9.08
CA GLN A 48 -0.86 -15.43 -10.18
C GLN A 48 -1.80 -15.85 -11.31
N ASP A 49 -3.10 -15.95 -11.06
CA ASP A 49 -4.11 -16.27 -12.08
C ASP A 49 -4.16 -15.16 -13.15
N TYR A 50 -3.73 -13.95 -12.79
CA TYR A 50 -3.65 -12.78 -13.67
C TYR A 50 -2.28 -12.61 -14.35
N SER A 51 -1.34 -13.54 -14.18
CA SER A 51 0.03 -13.42 -14.68
C SER A 51 0.11 -13.22 -16.19
N LEU A 52 -0.79 -13.84 -16.97
CA LEU A 52 -0.85 -13.65 -18.42
C LEU A 52 -1.25 -12.23 -18.80
N VAL A 53 -2.16 -11.62 -18.06
CA VAL A 53 -2.57 -10.23 -18.29
C VAL A 53 -1.42 -9.27 -18.01
N PHE A 54 -0.72 -9.46 -16.88
CA PHE A 54 0.44 -8.64 -16.52
C PHE A 54 1.58 -8.76 -17.53
N LYS A 55 1.87 -9.95 -18.06
CA LYS A 55 2.90 -10.17 -19.09
C LYS A 55 2.67 -9.42 -20.39
N ASN A 56 1.45 -9.00 -20.68
CA ASN A 56 1.17 -8.19 -21.84
C ASN A 56 1.71 -6.76 -21.71
N TYR A 57 1.98 -6.31 -20.47
CA TYR A 57 2.40 -4.94 -20.16
C TYR A 57 3.77 -4.87 -19.50
N PHE A 58 4.10 -5.81 -18.59
CA PHE A 58 5.32 -5.78 -17.81
C PHE A 58 6.38 -6.75 -18.37
N GLN A 59 7.63 -6.29 -18.43
CA GLN A 59 8.77 -7.03 -18.96
C GLN A 59 9.58 -7.68 -17.83
N ASP A 60 10.56 -8.54 -18.19
CA ASP A 60 11.37 -9.32 -17.25
C ASP A 60 12.24 -8.45 -16.31
N ASN A 61 12.57 -7.24 -16.73
CA ASN A 61 13.31 -6.25 -15.93
C ASN A 61 12.43 -5.40 -15.00
N HIS A 62 11.10 -5.63 -14.98
CA HIS A 62 10.19 -4.89 -14.13
C HIS A 62 9.89 -5.61 -12.82
N LYS A 63 9.73 -4.83 -11.76
CA LYS A 63 9.18 -5.25 -10.49
C LYS A 63 7.95 -4.44 -10.14
N ILE A 64 7.07 -5.00 -9.36
CA ILE A 64 5.77 -4.40 -9.03
C ILE A 64 5.63 -4.41 -7.51
N ILE A 65 5.34 -3.23 -6.95
CA ILE A 65 4.92 -3.08 -5.56
C ILE A 65 3.44 -2.73 -5.58
N VAL A 66 2.63 -3.48 -4.82
CA VAL A 66 1.18 -3.29 -4.79
C VAL A 66 0.62 -3.50 -3.38
N GLY A 67 -0.35 -2.65 -3.02
CA GLY A 67 -1.17 -2.86 -1.82
C GLY A 67 -2.28 -3.86 -2.12
N ILE A 68 -2.32 -4.97 -1.38
CA ILE A 68 -3.21 -6.10 -1.66
C ILE A 68 -3.61 -6.82 -0.37
N THR A 69 -4.82 -7.38 -0.36
CA THR A 69 -5.26 -8.27 0.71
C THR A 69 -4.55 -9.61 0.63
N ARG A 70 -4.14 -10.14 1.77
CA ARG A 70 -3.48 -11.44 1.88
C ARG A 70 -4.17 -12.30 2.94
N ASN A 71 -4.51 -13.53 2.58
CA ASN A 71 -4.99 -14.54 3.50
C ASN A 71 -3.83 -15.43 3.97
N LYS A 72 -3.68 -15.59 5.26
CA LYS A 72 -2.72 -16.51 5.87
C LYS A 72 -3.42 -17.26 6.99
N GLU A 73 -3.60 -18.57 6.81
CA GLU A 73 -4.39 -19.41 7.73
C GLU A 73 -5.82 -18.86 7.89
N ALA A 74 -6.23 -18.51 9.11
CA ALA A 74 -7.54 -17.92 9.41
C ALA A 74 -7.49 -16.38 9.50
N GLU A 75 -6.36 -15.76 9.17
CA GLU A 75 -6.14 -14.32 9.31
C GLU A 75 -6.11 -13.63 7.95
N ILE A 76 -6.58 -12.38 7.93
CA ILE A 76 -6.59 -11.51 6.75
C ILE A 76 -5.72 -10.30 7.04
N PHE A 77 -4.77 -10.02 6.17
CA PHE A 77 -3.85 -8.89 6.30
C PHE A 77 -4.03 -7.88 5.18
N ASN A 78 -3.88 -6.61 5.52
CA ASN A 78 -3.62 -5.55 4.57
C ASN A 78 -2.11 -5.55 4.32
N SER A 79 -1.67 -5.78 3.08
CA SER A 79 -0.27 -6.08 2.79
C SER A 79 0.28 -5.24 1.65
N MET A 80 1.60 -4.99 1.70
CA MET A 80 2.39 -4.48 0.59
C MET A 80 3.22 -5.63 0.03
N ALA A 81 2.97 -6.03 -1.20
CA ALA A 81 3.68 -7.11 -1.87
C ALA A 81 4.67 -6.57 -2.90
N LEU A 82 5.89 -7.10 -2.91
CA LEU A 82 6.87 -6.94 -3.98
C LEU A 82 6.83 -8.19 -4.85
N LEU A 83 6.54 -8.00 -6.13
CA LEU A 83 6.33 -9.06 -7.13
C LEU A 83 7.31 -8.89 -8.29
N ASP A 84 7.63 -9.99 -8.97
CA ASP A 84 8.25 -9.97 -10.29
C ASP A 84 7.20 -9.76 -11.41
N ASN A 85 7.65 -9.68 -12.65
CA ASN A 85 6.78 -9.52 -13.83
C ASN A 85 5.85 -10.73 -14.08
N ASN A 86 6.12 -11.87 -13.46
CA ASN A 86 5.27 -13.06 -13.51
C ASN A 86 4.32 -13.14 -12.30
N LEU A 87 4.24 -12.06 -11.51
CA LEU A 87 3.49 -11.96 -10.25
C LEU A 87 3.93 -12.99 -9.19
N ARG A 88 5.16 -13.49 -9.27
CA ARG A 88 5.72 -14.31 -8.21
C ARG A 88 6.12 -13.42 -7.05
N LEU A 89 5.73 -13.83 -5.86
CA LEU A 89 6.04 -13.09 -4.63
C LEU A 89 7.55 -13.13 -4.35
N ILE A 90 8.17 -11.95 -4.29
CA ILE A 90 9.56 -11.75 -3.87
C ILE A 90 9.61 -11.49 -2.38
N SER A 91 8.77 -10.56 -1.89
CA SER A 91 8.68 -10.19 -0.48
C SER A 91 7.31 -9.61 -0.15
N VAL A 92 6.92 -9.65 1.13
CA VAL A 92 5.64 -9.09 1.59
C VAL A 92 5.81 -8.48 2.97
N TYR A 93 5.13 -7.37 3.18
CA TYR A 93 4.95 -6.73 4.47
C TYR A 93 3.47 -6.69 4.81
N ASP A 94 3.10 -7.21 5.97
CA ASP A 94 1.75 -7.11 6.51
C ASP A 94 1.67 -5.91 7.46
N LYS A 95 0.62 -5.11 7.35
CA LYS A 95 0.43 -3.87 8.10
C LYS A 95 0.52 -4.09 9.61
N ASN A 96 1.41 -3.36 10.26
CA ASN A 96 1.63 -3.49 11.71
C ASN A 96 0.75 -2.57 12.54
N LYS A 97 0.39 -1.39 12.04
CA LYS A 97 -0.46 -0.42 12.73
C LYS A 97 -1.79 -0.25 12.00
N LEU A 98 -2.81 -0.91 12.51
CA LEU A 98 -4.17 -0.85 11.95
C LEU A 98 -4.91 0.40 12.41
N VAL A 99 -5.83 0.88 11.56
CA VAL A 99 -6.74 1.99 11.87
C VAL A 99 -7.90 1.49 12.71
N PRO A 100 -8.06 1.97 13.97
CA PRO A 100 -9.20 1.61 14.78
C PRO A 100 -10.52 2.01 14.11
N PHE A 101 -11.54 1.18 14.23
CA PHE A 101 -12.87 1.32 13.64
C PHE A 101 -12.92 1.28 12.10
N GLY A 102 -11.80 1.47 11.42
CA GLY A 102 -11.67 1.29 9.98
C GLY A 102 -11.29 -0.15 9.61
N GLU A 103 -10.15 -0.60 10.07
CA GLU A 103 -9.58 -1.91 9.73
C GLU A 103 -9.87 -2.99 10.77
N TYR A 104 -10.08 -2.61 12.02
CA TYR A 104 -10.50 -3.52 13.09
C TYR A 104 -11.44 -2.84 14.09
N LEU A 105 -12.23 -3.62 14.80
CA LEU A 105 -13.07 -3.12 15.89
C LEU A 105 -12.35 -3.35 17.23
N PRO A 106 -11.95 -2.28 17.93
CA PRO A 106 -11.50 -2.42 19.30
C PRO A 106 -12.61 -3.06 20.14
N PHE A 107 -12.27 -4.03 20.99
CA PHE A 107 -13.26 -4.74 21.83
C PHE A 107 -14.41 -5.39 21.05
N GLU A 108 -14.09 -6.05 19.92
CA GLU A 108 -15.06 -6.60 18.97
C GLU A 108 -16.18 -7.43 19.65
N ASN A 109 -15.83 -8.24 20.66
CA ASN A 109 -16.79 -9.06 21.40
C ASN A 109 -17.80 -8.22 22.21
N PHE A 110 -17.39 -7.04 22.70
CA PHE A 110 -18.27 -6.12 23.41
C PHE A 110 -19.22 -5.42 22.43
N PHE A 111 -18.69 -4.91 21.34
CA PHE A 111 -19.48 -4.15 20.35
C PHE A 111 -20.44 -5.01 19.52
N LYS A 112 -20.11 -6.27 19.24
CA LYS A 112 -21.03 -7.21 18.57
C LYS A 112 -22.35 -7.37 19.34
N ASN A 113 -22.29 -7.39 20.67
CA ASN A 113 -23.47 -7.52 21.52
C ASN A 113 -24.40 -6.28 21.50
N TYR A 114 -23.88 -5.12 21.10
CA TYR A 114 -24.63 -3.86 21.01
C TYR A 114 -24.99 -3.44 19.59
N GLY A 115 -24.78 -4.32 18.58
CA GLY A 115 -25.19 -4.06 17.20
C GLY A 115 -24.32 -3.04 16.46
N PHE A 116 -23.17 -2.64 17.00
CA PHE A 116 -22.24 -1.76 16.29
C PHE A 116 -21.58 -2.52 15.13
N LYS A 117 -21.70 -1.94 13.94
CA LYS A 117 -21.01 -2.43 12.74
C LYS A 117 -19.77 -1.58 12.50
N LYS A 118 -18.76 -2.14 11.81
CA LYS A 118 -17.64 -1.36 11.28
C LYS A 118 -18.16 -0.21 10.40
N ILE A 119 -17.41 0.88 10.38
CA ILE A 119 -17.67 2.02 9.50
C ILE A 119 -17.48 1.61 8.03
N THR A 120 -16.57 0.65 7.80
CA THR A 120 -16.29 0.11 6.47
C THR A 120 -17.20 -1.07 6.16
N GLN A 121 -18.00 -0.95 5.10
CA GLN A 121 -18.85 -2.03 4.62
C GLN A 121 -17.99 -3.14 3.98
N GLY A 122 -18.19 -4.38 4.40
CA GLY A 122 -17.89 -5.56 3.59
C GLY A 122 -16.64 -6.37 3.94
N TYR A 123 -15.73 -5.95 4.84
CA TYR A 123 -14.55 -6.74 5.17
C TYR A 123 -14.55 -7.29 6.60
N GLN A 124 -14.06 -8.53 6.74
CA GLN A 124 -13.64 -9.05 8.03
C GLN A 124 -12.54 -8.15 8.60
N SER A 125 -12.36 -8.14 9.94
CA SER A 125 -11.29 -7.38 10.56
C SER A 125 -9.94 -7.84 10.04
N PHE A 126 -9.08 -6.89 9.68
CA PHE A 126 -7.69 -7.22 9.38
C PHE A 126 -6.96 -7.64 10.65
N SER A 127 -6.04 -8.58 10.48
CA SER A 127 -5.09 -8.97 11.51
C SER A 127 -3.88 -8.04 11.47
N LYS A 128 -3.34 -7.77 12.64
CA LYS A 128 -2.15 -6.94 12.80
C LYS A 128 -0.90 -7.81 12.70
N ALA A 129 0.09 -7.40 11.90
CA ALA A 129 1.41 -8.02 11.94
C ALA A 129 2.10 -7.81 13.30
N ASN A 130 2.82 -8.81 13.77
CA ASN A 130 3.49 -8.75 15.07
C ASN A 130 4.58 -7.68 15.13
N GLU A 131 5.35 -7.55 14.04
CA GLU A 131 6.44 -6.59 13.94
C GLU A 131 6.55 -6.01 12.53
N ARG A 132 7.26 -4.89 12.40
CA ARG A 132 7.62 -4.31 11.11
C ARG A 132 8.83 -5.02 10.55
N SER A 133 8.82 -5.26 9.24
CA SER A 133 9.93 -5.84 8.50
C SER A 133 10.35 -4.93 7.35
N LEU A 134 11.61 -4.99 6.97
CA LEU A 134 12.14 -4.31 5.79
C LEU A 134 11.93 -5.19 4.56
N ILE A 135 11.79 -4.55 3.41
CA ILE A 135 11.78 -5.24 2.11
C ILE A 135 13.09 -4.93 1.39
N SER A 136 13.73 -5.98 0.86
CA SER A 136 14.93 -5.85 0.03
C SER A 136 14.55 -5.71 -1.44
N LEU A 137 15.11 -4.69 -2.08
CA LEU A 137 14.95 -4.40 -3.50
C LEU A 137 16.34 -4.27 -4.12
N ASN A 138 16.82 -5.32 -4.78
CA ASN A 138 18.22 -5.44 -5.22
C ASN A 138 19.18 -5.26 -4.03
N ASN A 139 20.09 -4.27 -4.11
CA ASN A 139 21.06 -3.95 -3.06
C ASN A 139 20.54 -2.92 -2.04
N LEU A 140 19.31 -2.46 -2.19
CA LEU A 140 18.68 -1.47 -1.31
C LEU A 140 17.65 -2.13 -0.41
N ARG A 141 17.43 -1.57 0.77
CA ARG A 141 16.35 -1.96 1.67
C ARG A 141 15.45 -0.78 1.93
N PHE A 142 14.16 -0.99 1.89
CA PHE A 142 13.20 0.05 2.24
C PHE A 142 12.30 -0.35 3.38
N LEU A 143 11.84 0.66 4.11
CA LEU A 143 10.81 0.54 5.11
C LEU A 143 9.44 0.69 4.45
N PRO A 144 8.61 -0.37 4.40
CA PRO A 144 7.26 -0.29 3.91
C PRO A 144 6.34 0.35 4.96
N LEU A 145 5.49 1.27 4.53
CA LEU A 145 4.42 1.87 5.33
C LEU A 145 3.13 1.85 4.53
N ILE A 146 2.06 1.38 5.16
CA ILE A 146 0.74 1.32 4.53
C ILE A 146 -0.15 2.38 5.18
N CYS A 147 -0.62 3.35 4.36
CA CYS A 147 -1.59 4.37 4.71
C CYS A 147 -1.23 5.10 6.01
N TYR A 148 -2.08 4.98 7.02
CA TYR A 148 -2.01 5.65 8.30
C TYR A 148 -0.72 5.36 9.11
N GLU A 149 0.06 4.37 8.73
CA GLU A 149 1.34 4.11 9.39
C GLU A 149 2.33 5.28 9.29
N ILE A 150 2.19 6.14 8.28
CA ILE A 150 3.02 7.33 8.08
C ILE A 150 2.85 8.39 9.17
N ILE A 151 1.73 8.41 9.91
CA ILE A 151 1.47 9.44 10.91
C ILE A 151 2.26 9.25 12.20
N TYR A 152 2.71 8.02 12.49
CA TYR A 152 3.42 7.73 13.73
C TYR A 152 4.82 8.34 13.70
N SER A 153 5.12 9.18 14.70
CA SER A 153 6.42 9.80 14.91
C SER A 153 7.28 9.02 15.90
N GLY A 154 8.59 9.33 15.94
CA GLY A 154 9.52 8.79 16.92
C GLY A 154 9.96 7.36 16.62
N SER A 155 10.87 7.20 15.68
CA SER A 155 11.45 5.93 15.27
C SER A 155 10.43 4.95 14.70
N LEU A 156 10.23 5.04 13.40
CA LEU A 156 9.34 4.13 12.66
C LEU A 156 9.82 2.69 12.71
N PHE A 157 11.13 2.48 12.79
CA PHE A 157 11.75 1.17 12.84
C PHE A 157 12.77 1.09 13.97
N LYS A 158 12.50 0.24 14.96
CA LYS A 158 13.27 0.17 16.21
C LYS A 158 14.47 -0.78 16.18
N ASN A 159 14.57 -1.61 15.13
CA ASN A 159 15.68 -2.55 15.02
C ASN A 159 16.96 -1.83 14.61
N SER A 160 18.13 -2.40 14.98
CA SER A 160 19.44 -1.88 14.59
C SER A 160 19.72 -1.95 13.08
N GLU A 161 18.84 -2.57 12.31
CA GLU A 161 18.96 -2.66 10.88
C GLU A 161 18.71 -1.31 10.22
N ASN A 162 19.61 -0.93 9.31
CA ASN A 162 19.47 0.29 8.54
C ASN A 162 18.64 0.04 7.27
N TYR A 163 17.89 1.04 6.83
CA TYR A 163 17.20 1.08 5.55
C TYR A 163 17.56 2.33 4.77
N ASP A 164 17.40 2.29 3.46
CA ASP A 164 17.89 3.33 2.56
C ASP A 164 16.83 4.42 2.32
N PHE A 165 15.56 4.01 2.20
CA PHE A 165 14.43 4.90 1.95
C PHE A 165 13.11 4.29 2.48
N ILE A 166 12.03 5.05 2.35
CA ILE A 166 10.69 4.65 2.77
C ILE A 166 9.80 4.56 1.52
N ILE A 167 8.96 3.53 1.44
CA ILE A 167 7.83 3.49 0.51
C ILE A 167 6.54 3.55 1.32
N ASN A 168 5.72 4.54 1.03
CA ASN A 168 4.39 4.67 1.60
C ASN A 168 3.33 4.49 0.50
N ILE A 169 2.50 3.46 0.61
CA ILE A 169 1.32 3.28 -0.23
C ILE A 169 0.07 3.65 0.55
N SER A 170 -0.91 4.27 -0.09
CA SER A 170 -2.10 4.78 0.61
C SER A 170 -3.35 4.79 -0.27
N GLU A 171 -4.50 4.61 0.38
CA GLU A 171 -5.82 4.96 -0.15
C GLU A 171 -6.34 6.16 0.63
N ASP A 172 -6.29 7.35 0.01
CA ASP A 172 -6.68 8.60 0.68
C ASP A 172 -8.16 8.96 0.46
N GLY A 173 -8.89 8.20 -0.34
CA GLY A 173 -10.32 8.41 -0.59
C GLY A 173 -11.19 8.32 0.66
N TRP A 174 -10.69 7.71 1.73
CA TRP A 174 -11.34 7.71 3.05
C TRP A 174 -11.57 9.09 3.64
N PHE A 175 -10.73 10.06 3.27
CA PHE A 175 -10.84 11.44 3.76
C PHE A 175 -11.89 12.26 3.01
N GLY A 176 -12.43 11.73 1.87
CA GLY A 176 -13.38 12.46 1.02
C GLY A 176 -12.80 13.81 0.57
N GLU A 177 -13.68 14.75 0.24
CA GLU A 177 -13.33 16.12 -0.12
C GLU A 177 -13.00 16.96 1.14
N SER A 178 -11.96 16.59 1.88
CA SER A 178 -11.58 17.27 3.10
C SER A 178 -10.10 17.60 3.14
N ILE A 179 -9.69 18.48 4.06
CA ILE A 179 -8.29 18.80 4.36
C ILE A 179 -7.49 17.57 4.84
N GLY A 180 -8.16 16.45 5.13
CA GLY A 180 -7.53 15.23 5.60
C GLY A 180 -6.49 14.66 4.64
N ILE A 181 -6.70 14.81 3.32
CA ILE A 181 -5.74 14.39 2.29
C ILE A 181 -4.42 15.16 2.44
N ASP A 182 -4.50 16.50 2.55
CA ASP A 182 -3.32 17.34 2.72
C ASP A 182 -2.62 17.04 4.04
N GLN A 183 -3.36 16.92 5.14
CA GLN A 183 -2.80 16.59 6.44
C GLN A 183 -2.08 15.26 6.42
N HIS A 184 -2.67 14.23 5.80
CA HIS A 184 -2.05 12.92 5.66
C HIS A 184 -0.78 12.99 4.80
N PHE A 185 -0.80 13.76 3.72
CA PHE A 185 0.39 13.99 2.90
C PHE A 185 1.50 14.71 3.67
N PHE A 186 1.19 15.74 4.45
CA PHE A 186 2.18 16.46 5.27
C PHE A 186 2.90 15.56 6.26
N HIS A 187 2.26 14.50 6.77
CA HIS A 187 2.95 13.52 7.60
C HIS A 187 4.10 12.82 6.86
N SER A 188 3.99 12.64 5.54
CA SER A 188 5.10 12.09 4.75
C SER A 188 6.31 13.04 4.76
N ILE A 189 6.08 14.36 4.66
CA ILE A 189 7.14 15.36 4.75
C ILE A 189 7.80 15.32 6.13
N PHE A 190 7.00 15.31 7.21
CA PHE A 190 7.55 15.21 8.56
C PHE A 190 8.36 13.94 8.79
N ARG A 191 7.90 12.80 8.29
CA ARG A 191 8.64 11.53 8.42
C ARG A 191 9.94 11.54 7.64
N SER A 192 9.98 12.14 6.45
CA SER A 192 11.24 12.23 5.69
C SER A 192 12.31 13.00 6.44
N ILE A 193 11.94 14.11 7.09
CA ILE A 193 12.84 14.94 7.91
C ILE A 193 13.26 14.19 9.19
N GLU A 194 12.31 13.60 9.89
CA GLU A 194 12.52 12.94 11.17
C GLU A 194 13.41 11.70 11.06
N GLU A 195 13.20 10.90 10.03
CA GLU A 195 13.99 9.68 9.77
C GLU A 195 15.27 9.99 8.96
N GLY A 196 15.41 11.20 8.39
CA GLY A 196 16.51 11.56 7.50
C GLY A 196 16.54 10.69 6.23
N LYS A 197 15.37 10.27 5.73
CA LYS A 197 15.24 9.33 4.60
C LYS A 197 14.33 9.89 3.52
N ASN A 198 14.66 9.55 2.28
CA ASN A 198 13.76 9.84 1.16
C ASN A 198 12.49 9.02 1.27
N ILE A 199 11.36 9.59 0.83
CA ILE A 199 10.07 8.91 0.77
C ILE A 199 9.54 8.89 -0.65
N ILE A 200 9.13 7.70 -1.10
CA ILE A 200 8.34 7.51 -2.30
C ILE A 200 6.92 7.19 -1.82
N ARG A 201 5.97 8.08 -2.12
CA ARG A 201 4.57 7.91 -1.79
C ARG A 201 3.75 7.65 -3.04
N SER A 202 2.95 6.59 -3.02
CA SER A 202 1.96 6.28 -4.04
C SER A 202 0.58 6.26 -3.37
N ALA A 203 -0.30 7.17 -3.75
CA ALA A 203 -1.62 7.32 -3.15
C ALA A 203 -2.71 7.27 -4.23
N ASN A 204 -3.77 6.51 -3.96
CA ASN A 204 -5.00 6.58 -4.71
C ASN A 204 -5.91 7.64 -4.08
N ASN A 205 -6.61 8.42 -4.90
CA ASN A 205 -7.45 9.53 -4.45
C ASN A 205 -6.73 10.52 -3.51
N GLY A 206 -5.43 10.71 -3.74
CA GLY A 206 -4.57 11.54 -2.90
C GLY A 206 -3.30 11.96 -3.60
N ILE A 207 -2.34 12.45 -2.83
CA ILE A 207 -1.10 13.03 -3.34
C ILE A 207 0.00 11.97 -3.40
N SER A 208 0.46 11.65 -4.61
CA SER A 208 1.66 10.86 -4.85
C SER A 208 2.87 11.77 -4.98
N ALA A 209 4.00 11.41 -4.35
CA ALA A 209 5.18 12.27 -4.36
C ALA A 209 6.49 11.52 -4.14
N TYR A 210 7.57 12.12 -4.61
CA TYR A 210 8.94 11.85 -4.17
C TYR A 210 9.41 13.00 -3.31
N ILE A 211 9.78 12.70 -2.06
CA ILE A 211 10.20 13.65 -1.03
C ILE A 211 11.61 13.28 -0.61
N ASP A 212 12.51 14.26 -0.58
CA ASP A 212 13.88 14.03 -0.13
C ASP A 212 13.98 13.96 1.41
N SER A 213 15.15 13.56 1.91
CA SER A 213 15.42 13.42 3.34
C SER A 213 15.38 14.74 4.15
N LYS A 214 15.22 15.87 3.48
CA LYS A 214 15.09 17.22 4.08
C LYS A 214 13.64 17.73 4.02
N GLY A 215 12.70 16.90 3.52
CA GLY A 215 11.30 17.27 3.37
C GLY A 215 10.98 18.08 2.12
N GLN A 216 11.93 18.20 1.16
CA GLN A 216 11.66 18.90 -0.08
C GLN A 216 10.88 17.96 -1.03
N ILE A 217 9.79 18.46 -1.57
CA ILE A 217 9.00 17.76 -2.59
C ILE A 217 9.75 17.89 -3.92
N ILE A 218 10.35 16.80 -4.37
CA ILE A 218 11.10 16.77 -5.63
C ILE A 218 10.15 16.61 -6.81
N LYS A 219 9.11 15.78 -6.64
CA LYS A 219 8.05 15.59 -7.62
C LYS A 219 6.73 15.27 -6.93
N LYS A 220 5.62 15.77 -7.49
CA LYS A 220 4.27 15.57 -6.97
C LYS A 220 3.30 15.34 -8.12
N ILE A 221 2.29 14.48 -7.88
CA ILE A 221 1.15 14.21 -8.75
C ILE A 221 -0.09 14.19 -7.83
N GLU A 222 -1.11 14.95 -8.22
CA GLU A 222 -2.42 15.03 -7.53
C GLU A 222 -3.51 14.36 -8.35
#